data_36d7193508e580cec0e09be79bb2b91f
#
_entry.id   36d7193508e580cec0e09be79bb2b91f
#
_cell.length_a   1.000
_cell.length_b   1.000
_cell.length_c   1.000
_cell.angle_alpha   90.00
_cell.angle_beta   90.00
_cell.angle_gamma   90.00
#
_symmetry.space_group_name_H-M   'P 1'
#
loop_
_entity.id
_entity.type
_entity.pdbx_description
1 polymer ?
#
loop_
_entity_poly.entity_id
_entity_poly.type
_entity_poly.pdbx_seq_one_letter_code
_entity_poly.pdbx_strand_id
1 'polypeptide(L)'
;GIAQTLRLDRLMMKVVPARLAEMMALAPSVPAAKERRAMPPLTSAVGERKGRVALFEGCIMSEFFGRVNDATRLVLSRAGYEVIVPEAQGCCGALQAHSGDLNFAHDLARENVRAFEDELRDLDAVIVTSAGCSAALRDGEAWLGESGAKLAGGGRDILEFLDEVDLDLEFKPLAKRVCYDDPCHLIHAQGIASAPRRLLNKIPKLELVSHANPEACCGAAGI
;
A
#
# COMPACT_ATOMS: atom_id res chain seq x y z
N GLY A 1 -18.02 1.85 -10.36
CA GLY A 1 -19.34 2.20 -9.88
C GLY A 1 -20.45 1.66 -10.78
N ILE A 2 -21.69 2.07 -10.54
CA ILE A 2 -22.90 1.56 -11.26
C ILE A 2 -22.74 1.67 -12.80
N ALA A 3 -22.21 2.78 -13.30
CA ALA A 3 -21.98 2.99 -14.74
C ALA A 3 -21.03 1.92 -15.34
N GLN A 4 -19.98 1.52 -14.63
CA GLN A 4 -19.05 0.49 -15.07
C GLN A 4 -19.68 -0.91 -15.00
N THR A 5 -20.45 -1.19 -13.94
CA THR A 5 -21.18 -2.46 -13.79
C THR A 5 -22.20 -2.65 -14.93
N LEU A 6 -22.89 -1.60 -15.33
CA LEU A 6 -23.86 -1.61 -16.41
C LEU A 6 -23.23 -1.38 -17.80
N ARG A 7 -21.89 -1.27 -17.88
CA ARG A 7 -21.13 -0.95 -19.11
C ARG A 7 -21.56 0.36 -19.81
N LEU A 8 -22.20 1.26 -19.07
CA LEU A 8 -22.59 2.58 -19.57
C LEU A 8 -21.38 3.46 -19.87
N ASP A 9 -20.28 3.27 -19.17
CA ASP A 9 -18.97 3.88 -19.44
C ASP A 9 -18.52 3.60 -20.88
N ARG A 10 -18.63 2.35 -21.34
CA ARG A 10 -18.28 1.96 -22.72
C ARG A 10 -19.20 2.58 -23.76
N LEU A 11 -20.47 2.76 -23.44
CA LEU A 11 -21.42 3.43 -24.32
C LEU A 11 -21.12 4.93 -24.39
N MET A 12 -20.83 5.55 -23.26
CA MET A 12 -20.44 6.96 -23.17
C MET A 12 -19.16 7.24 -23.96
N MET A 13 -18.15 6.39 -23.90
CA MET A 13 -16.90 6.53 -24.66
C MET A 13 -17.11 6.58 -26.18
N LYS A 14 -18.23 6.07 -26.70
CA LYS A 14 -18.57 6.13 -28.13
C LYS A 14 -19.22 7.48 -28.58
N VAL A 15 -19.71 8.26 -27.61
CA VAL A 15 -20.50 9.48 -27.88
C VAL A 15 -19.72 10.74 -27.51
N VAL A 16 -18.72 10.64 -26.62
CA VAL A 16 -17.88 11.77 -26.21
C VAL A 16 -16.73 12.01 -27.18
N PRO A 17 -16.16 13.23 -27.21
CA PRO A 17 -14.97 13.54 -28.02
C PRO A 17 -13.79 12.58 -27.69
N ALA A 18 -12.97 12.24 -28.69
CA ALA A 18 -11.91 11.25 -28.61
C ALA A 18 -10.97 11.47 -27.39
N ARG A 19 -10.54 12.71 -27.14
CA ARG A 19 -9.68 13.04 -25.98
C ARG A 19 -10.35 12.69 -24.64
N LEU A 20 -11.65 12.95 -24.53
CA LEU A 20 -12.38 12.62 -23.29
C LEU A 20 -12.58 11.11 -23.17
N ALA A 21 -12.80 10.39 -24.26
CA ALA A 21 -12.86 8.94 -24.28
C ALA A 21 -11.53 8.31 -23.84
N GLU A 22 -10.40 8.84 -24.31
CA GLU A 22 -9.05 8.42 -23.89
C GLU A 22 -8.84 8.64 -22.38
N MET A 23 -9.20 9.81 -21.85
CA MET A 23 -9.13 10.09 -20.41
C MET A 23 -10.03 9.15 -19.60
N MET A 24 -11.23 8.87 -20.08
CA MET A 24 -12.14 7.91 -19.42
C MET A 24 -11.61 6.48 -19.45
N ALA A 25 -10.87 6.09 -20.50
CA ALA A 25 -10.25 4.78 -20.63
C ALA A 25 -9.10 4.56 -19.61
N LEU A 26 -8.47 5.65 -19.16
CA LEU A 26 -7.42 5.60 -18.12
C LEU A 26 -8.00 5.48 -16.71
N ALA A 27 -9.30 5.75 -16.53
CA ALA A 27 -9.91 5.66 -15.21
C ALA A 27 -9.93 4.20 -14.70
N PRO A 28 -9.43 3.94 -13.48
CA PRO A 28 -9.45 2.60 -12.92
C PRO A 28 -10.89 2.11 -12.73
N SER A 29 -11.07 0.80 -12.78
CA SER A 29 -12.37 0.21 -12.46
C SER A 29 -12.64 0.37 -10.96
N VAL A 30 -13.78 0.96 -10.62
CA VAL A 30 -14.20 1.10 -9.22
C VAL A 30 -14.70 -0.26 -8.71
N PRO A 31 -14.08 -0.83 -7.67
CA PRO A 31 -14.52 -2.09 -7.08
C PRO A 31 -15.98 -2.02 -6.60
N ALA A 32 -16.64 -3.16 -6.57
CA ALA A 32 -17.99 -3.23 -6.03
C ALA A 32 -18.03 -2.82 -4.55
N ALA A 33 -19.16 -2.30 -4.07
CA ALA A 33 -19.29 -1.84 -2.68
C ALA A 33 -18.93 -2.94 -1.64
N LYS A 34 -19.21 -4.22 -1.97
CA LYS A 34 -18.83 -5.36 -1.13
C LYS A 34 -17.31 -5.58 -1.01
N GLU A 35 -16.53 -5.08 -1.98
CA GLU A 35 -15.05 -5.18 -2.00
C GLU A 35 -14.38 -4.00 -1.31
N ARG A 36 -15.15 -2.93 -1.06
CA ARG A 36 -14.74 -1.71 -0.35
C ARG A 36 -15.23 -1.73 1.10
N ARG A 37 -15.24 -2.89 1.73
CA ARG A 37 -15.63 -3.03 3.14
C ARG A 37 -14.52 -2.52 4.04
N ALA A 38 -14.91 -1.87 5.13
CA ALA A 38 -13.98 -1.59 6.22
C ALA A 38 -13.34 -2.89 6.70
N MET A 39 -12.05 -2.84 6.95
CA MET A 39 -11.34 -3.98 7.51
C MET A 39 -11.68 -4.17 8.98
N PRO A 40 -11.61 -5.39 9.52
CA PRO A 40 -11.77 -5.60 10.94
C PRO A 40 -10.68 -4.81 11.70
N PRO A 41 -11.03 -4.11 12.79
CA PRO A 41 -10.07 -3.30 13.53
C PRO A 41 -8.94 -4.12 14.16
N LEU A 42 -9.19 -5.42 14.38
CA LEU A 42 -8.23 -6.36 14.93
C LEU A 42 -8.31 -7.70 14.20
N THR A 43 -7.15 -8.27 13.90
CA THR A 43 -7.03 -9.65 13.40
C THR A 43 -5.96 -10.37 14.22
N SER A 44 -6.34 -11.43 14.90
CA SER A 44 -5.42 -12.22 15.71
C SER A 44 -4.37 -12.93 14.85
N ALA A 45 -3.20 -13.16 15.42
CA ALA A 45 -2.18 -14.02 14.85
C ALA A 45 -2.71 -15.47 14.71
N VAL A 46 -2.31 -16.14 13.65
CA VAL A 46 -2.52 -17.59 13.50
C VAL A 46 -1.35 -18.32 14.15
N GLY A 47 -1.65 -19.19 15.10
CA GLY A 47 -0.62 -19.88 15.89
C GLY A 47 -0.06 -19.04 17.02
N GLU A 48 1.24 -19.23 17.34
CA GLU A 48 1.91 -18.44 18.33
C GLU A 48 2.12 -16.99 17.88
N ARG A 49 1.77 -16.04 18.73
CA ARG A 49 1.93 -14.62 18.43
C ARG A 49 3.42 -14.23 18.54
N LYS A 50 4.00 -13.88 17.39
CA LYS A 50 5.38 -13.38 17.27
C LYS A 50 5.49 -11.88 17.57
N GLY A 51 4.43 -11.13 17.28
CA GLY A 51 4.42 -9.69 17.46
C GLY A 51 3.09 -9.03 17.10
N ARG A 52 3.07 -7.69 17.08
CA ARG A 52 1.90 -6.87 16.79
C ARG A 52 2.26 -5.76 15.79
N VAL A 53 1.49 -5.65 14.73
CA VAL A 53 1.69 -4.62 13.70
C VAL A 53 0.40 -3.87 13.44
N ALA A 54 0.52 -2.62 13.00
CA ALA A 54 -0.61 -1.88 12.47
C ALA A 54 -0.57 -1.88 10.94
N LEU A 55 -1.74 -1.91 10.30
CA LEU A 55 -1.85 -1.73 8.85
C LEU A 55 -2.34 -0.32 8.54
N PHE A 56 -1.54 0.39 7.75
CA PHE A 56 -1.93 1.66 7.16
C PHE A 56 -2.68 1.40 5.85
N GLU A 57 -3.99 1.61 5.85
CA GLU A 57 -4.85 1.32 4.70
C GLU A 57 -4.65 2.30 3.54
N GLY A 58 -4.40 3.58 3.86
CA GLY A 58 -4.29 4.65 2.87
C GLY A 58 -5.61 4.96 2.16
N CYS A 59 -5.69 6.10 1.48
CA CYS A 59 -6.93 6.57 0.85
C CYS A 59 -7.26 5.84 -0.47
N ILE A 60 -6.32 5.77 -1.40
CA ILE A 60 -6.50 5.11 -2.71
C ILE A 60 -6.51 3.58 -2.53
N MET A 61 -5.65 3.06 -1.66
CA MET A 61 -5.54 1.62 -1.43
C MET A 61 -6.81 1.05 -0.82
N SER A 62 -7.46 1.74 0.12
CA SER A 62 -8.73 1.30 0.71
C SER A 62 -9.86 1.25 -0.32
N GLU A 63 -9.95 2.25 -1.22
CA GLU A 63 -11.05 2.38 -2.18
C GLU A 63 -10.89 1.49 -3.43
N PHE A 64 -9.69 1.38 -3.97
CA PHE A 64 -9.45 0.70 -5.25
C PHE A 64 -8.73 -0.64 -5.09
N PHE A 65 -7.94 -0.80 -4.04
CA PHE A 65 -7.08 -1.94 -3.82
C PHE A 65 -7.32 -2.62 -2.47
N GLY A 66 -8.52 -2.51 -1.89
CA GLY A 66 -8.87 -3.10 -0.59
C GLY A 66 -8.56 -4.59 -0.50
N ARG A 67 -8.60 -5.34 -1.62
CA ARG A 67 -8.16 -6.74 -1.67
C ARG A 67 -6.67 -6.92 -1.38
N VAL A 68 -5.82 -5.94 -1.73
CA VAL A 68 -4.39 -5.97 -1.42
C VAL A 68 -4.19 -5.79 0.08
N ASN A 69 -4.86 -4.81 0.68
CA ASN A 69 -4.83 -4.59 2.12
C ASN A 69 -5.36 -5.83 2.89
N ASP A 70 -6.46 -6.43 2.44
CA ASP A 70 -7.00 -7.65 3.07
C ASP A 70 -6.05 -8.85 2.93
N ALA A 71 -5.43 -9.04 1.77
CA ALA A 71 -4.41 -10.08 1.57
C ALA A 71 -3.18 -9.84 2.47
N THR A 72 -2.74 -8.59 2.61
CA THR A 72 -1.65 -8.20 3.52
C THR A 72 -1.98 -8.55 4.96
N ARG A 73 -3.15 -8.16 5.45
CA ARG A 73 -3.65 -8.51 6.78
C ARG A 73 -3.63 -10.02 7.02
N LEU A 74 -4.11 -10.81 6.04
CA LEU A 74 -4.13 -12.27 6.15
C LEU A 74 -2.73 -12.90 6.13
N VAL A 75 -1.81 -12.38 5.33
CA VAL A 75 -0.42 -12.87 5.28
C VAL A 75 0.28 -12.57 6.61
N LEU A 76 0.16 -11.36 7.14
CA LEU A 76 0.73 -10.97 8.42
C LEU A 76 0.17 -11.83 9.57
N SER A 77 -1.15 -12.05 9.60
CA SER A 77 -1.78 -12.91 10.59
C SER A 77 -1.23 -14.35 10.52
N ARG A 78 -1.07 -14.91 9.32
CA ARG A 78 -0.47 -16.24 9.12
C ARG A 78 1.03 -16.29 9.45
N ALA A 79 1.73 -15.17 9.30
CA ALA A 79 3.13 -15.04 9.70
C ALA A 79 3.32 -14.96 11.24
N GLY A 80 2.21 -14.96 12.00
CA GLY A 80 2.23 -14.91 13.47
C GLY A 80 2.09 -13.50 14.03
N TYR A 81 1.68 -12.51 13.25
CA TYR A 81 1.48 -11.15 13.74
C TYR A 81 0.00 -10.85 14.00
N GLU A 82 -0.27 -10.25 15.15
CA GLU A 82 -1.54 -9.60 15.41
C GLU A 82 -1.59 -8.31 14.61
N VAL A 83 -2.67 -8.10 13.84
CA VAL A 83 -2.81 -6.94 12.95
C VAL A 83 -3.93 -6.05 13.44
N ILE A 84 -3.60 -4.80 13.75
CA ILE A 84 -4.59 -3.77 14.06
C ILE A 84 -4.76 -2.81 12.86
N VAL A 85 -5.95 -2.25 12.76
CA VAL A 85 -6.30 -1.26 11.72
C VAL A 85 -6.99 -0.08 12.42
N PRO A 86 -6.25 0.97 12.80
CA PRO A 86 -6.84 2.15 13.42
C PRO A 86 -7.90 2.80 12.53
N GLU A 87 -9.12 3.01 13.05
CA GLU A 87 -10.25 3.53 12.26
C GLU A 87 -10.08 5.00 11.85
N ALA A 88 -9.36 5.79 12.67
CA ALA A 88 -9.22 7.24 12.46
C ALA A 88 -8.09 7.61 11.46
N GLN A 89 -7.40 6.63 10.87
CA GLN A 89 -6.37 6.89 9.87
C GLN A 89 -6.95 7.44 8.57
N GLY A 90 -6.14 8.21 7.83
CA GLY A 90 -6.57 8.85 6.59
C GLY A 90 -5.53 8.78 5.46
N CYS A 91 -5.51 9.81 4.63
CA CYS A 91 -4.52 9.95 3.56
C CYS A 91 -3.11 10.22 4.12
N CYS A 92 -2.08 9.63 3.50
CA CYS A 92 -0.69 9.89 3.90
C CYS A 92 -0.18 11.31 3.58
N GLY A 93 -0.89 12.07 2.74
CA GLY A 93 -0.49 13.41 2.33
C GLY A 93 0.51 13.48 1.17
N ALA A 94 1.01 12.35 0.66
CA ALA A 94 2.03 12.33 -0.40
C ALA A 94 1.63 13.12 -1.66
N LEU A 95 0.39 12.93 -2.15
CA LEU A 95 -0.09 13.63 -3.35
C LEU A 95 -0.17 15.15 -3.14
N GLN A 96 -0.56 15.58 -1.95
CA GLN A 96 -0.61 17.00 -1.58
C GLN A 96 0.80 17.60 -1.54
N ALA A 97 1.73 16.89 -0.92
CA ALA A 97 3.14 17.32 -0.88
C ALA A 97 3.73 17.42 -2.30
N HIS A 98 3.50 16.43 -3.16
CA HIS A 98 3.95 16.45 -4.56
C HIS A 98 3.30 17.57 -5.39
N SER A 99 2.09 17.98 -5.03
CA SER A 99 1.39 19.11 -5.68
C SER A 99 1.81 20.47 -5.11
N GLY A 100 2.69 20.52 -4.10
CA GLY A 100 3.16 21.73 -3.44
C GLY A 100 2.28 22.24 -2.30
N ASP A 101 1.18 21.53 -1.97
CA ASP A 101 0.33 21.88 -0.81
C ASP A 101 0.86 21.19 0.47
N LEU A 102 1.99 21.70 0.93
CA LEU A 102 2.66 21.18 2.14
C LEU A 102 1.84 21.37 3.41
N ASN A 103 1.07 22.45 3.50
CA ASN A 103 0.24 22.71 4.69
C ASN A 103 -0.80 21.60 4.86
N PHE A 104 -1.51 21.28 3.79
CA PHE A 104 -2.51 20.21 3.84
C PHE A 104 -1.85 18.84 4.02
N ALA A 105 -0.68 18.59 3.41
CA ALA A 105 0.06 17.36 3.65
C ALA A 105 0.42 17.17 5.13
N HIS A 106 0.89 18.25 5.79
CA HIS A 106 1.22 18.25 7.22
C HIS A 106 -0.03 18.04 8.10
N ASP A 107 -1.18 18.60 7.74
CA ASP A 107 -2.42 18.39 8.49
C ASP A 107 -2.85 16.91 8.43
N LEU A 108 -2.81 16.28 7.25
CA LEU A 108 -3.07 14.85 7.08
C LEU A 108 -2.08 13.97 7.86
N ALA A 109 -0.80 14.35 7.86
CA ALA A 109 0.21 13.65 8.64
C ALA A 109 -0.07 13.74 10.15
N ARG A 110 -0.48 14.92 10.67
CA ARG A 110 -0.87 15.08 12.08
C ARG A 110 -2.10 14.24 12.45
N GLU A 111 -3.08 14.14 11.56
CA GLU A 111 -4.24 13.26 11.78
C GLU A 111 -3.81 11.81 11.91
N ASN A 112 -2.92 11.34 11.03
CA ASN A 112 -2.39 9.99 11.12
C ASN A 112 -1.56 9.77 12.40
N VAL A 113 -0.71 10.72 12.82
CA VAL A 113 0.01 10.61 14.08
C VAL A 113 -0.94 10.40 15.25
N ARG A 114 -2.04 11.16 15.31
CA ARG A 114 -3.07 11.01 16.36
C ARG A 114 -3.79 9.66 16.28
N ALA A 115 -4.10 9.21 15.05
CA ALA A 115 -4.78 7.94 14.84
C ALA A 115 -3.98 6.73 15.32
N PHE A 116 -2.65 6.83 15.30
CA PHE A 116 -1.76 5.75 15.72
C PHE A 116 -1.16 5.96 17.12
N GLU A 117 -1.34 7.11 17.76
CA GLU A 117 -0.61 7.53 19.00
C GLU A 117 -0.72 6.51 20.13
N ASP A 118 -1.92 6.01 20.39
CA ASP A 118 -2.15 5.04 21.47
C ASP A 118 -1.57 3.67 21.15
N GLU A 119 -1.55 3.30 19.88
CA GLU A 119 -1.12 1.98 19.40
C GLU A 119 0.41 1.87 19.25
N LEU A 120 1.09 2.97 18.90
CA LEU A 120 2.54 2.99 18.61
C LEU A 120 3.45 2.50 19.75
N ARG A 121 2.93 2.41 20.98
CA ARG A 121 3.71 1.97 22.14
C ARG A 121 4.04 0.48 22.12
N ASP A 122 3.14 -0.31 21.53
CA ASP A 122 3.19 -1.78 21.56
C ASP A 122 3.28 -2.39 20.16
N LEU A 123 3.65 -1.59 19.13
CA LEU A 123 3.79 -2.05 17.77
C LEU A 123 5.25 -2.33 17.40
N ASP A 124 5.46 -3.43 16.71
CA ASP A 124 6.73 -3.74 16.06
C ASP A 124 6.91 -2.94 14.76
N ALA A 125 5.81 -2.67 14.04
CA ALA A 125 5.83 -1.87 12.82
C ALA A 125 4.44 -1.33 12.42
N VAL A 126 4.44 -0.27 11.60
CA VAL A 126 3.29 0.20 10.83
C VAL A 126 3.48 -0.21 9.37
N ILE A 127 2.69 -1.18 8.93
CA ILE A 127 2.82 -1.79 7.61
C ILE A 127 2.06 -0.99 6.55
N VAL A 128 2.72 -0.72 5.45
CA VAL A 128 2.18 0.06 4.33
C VAL A 128 2.31 -0.73 3.04
N THR A 129 1.25 -0.73 2.22
CA THR A 129 1.19 -1.49 0.96
C THR A 129 1.47 -0.64 -0.28
N SER A 130 1.66 0.65 -0.13
CA SER A 130 1.93 1.61 -1.21
C SER A 130 3.27 2.30 -0.98
N ALA A 131 4.20 2.16 -1.92
CA ALA A 131 5.54 2.72 -1.84
C ALA A 131 5.56 4.25 -1.63
N GLY A 132 4.63 4.99 -2.26
CA GLY A 132 4.50 6.44 -2.06
C GLY A 132 3.99 6.79 -0.66
N CYS A 133 3.04 6.01 -0.12
CA CYS A 133 2.56 6.23 1.25
C CYS A 133 3.62 5.85 2.28
N SER A 134 4.36 4.76 2.09
CA SER A 134 5.41 4.37 3.05
C SER A 134 6.57 5.37 3.05
N ALA A 135 6.95 5.92 1.89
CA ALA A 135 7.91 7.02 1.83
C ALA A 135 7.40 8.25 2.60
N ALA A 136 6.16 8.68 2.36
CA ALA A 136 5.58 9.83 3.04
C ALA A 136 5.48 9.65 4.56
N LEU A 137 5.15 8.44 5.05
CA LEU A 137 5.15 8.17 6.48
C LEU A 137 6.57 8.26 7.07
N ARG A 138 7.58 7.76 6.37
CA ARG A 138 9.00 7.85 6.80
C ARG A 138 9.52 9.28 6.83
N ASP A 139 8.99 10.16 5.99
CA ASP A 139 9.29 11.59 6.01
C ASP A 139 8.59 12.34 7.17
N GLY A 140 7.79 11.67 7.97
CA GLY A 140 6.98 12.27 9.03
C GLY A 140 7.78 13.07 10.04
N GLU A 141 9.02 12.67 10.37
CA GLU A 141 9.92 13.46 11.23
C GLU A 141 10.32 14.77 10.56
N ALA A 142 10.66 14.75 9.27
CA ALA A 142 11.00 15.94 8.51
C ALA A 142 9.81 16.91 8.38
N TRP A 143 8.59 16.38 8.35
CA TRP A 143 7.37 17.17 8.23
C TRP A 143 6.87 17.75 9.56
N LEU A 144 6.97 16.97 10.64
CA LEU A 144 6.30 17.24 11.93
C LEU A 144 7.27 17.28 13.13
N GLY A 145 8.58 17.11 12.92
CA GLY A 145 9.55 16.99 13.99
C GLY A 145 9.29 15.78 14.90
N GLU A 146 9.53 15.92 16.19
CA GLU A 146 9.38 14.81 17.16
C GLU A 146 8.00 14.16 17.16
N SER A 147 6.94 14.91 16.85
CA SER A 147 5.58 14.36 16.81
C SER A 147 5.40 13.34 15.69
N GLY A 148 6.11 13.49 14.58
CA GLY A 148 6.09 12.55 13.46
C GLY A 148 7.10 11.40 13.58
N ALA A 149 8.15 11.58 14.37
CA ALA A 149 9.29 10.67 14.44
C ALA A 149 8.90 9.22 14.82
N LYS A 150 7.97 9.04 15.75
CA LYS A 150 7.52 7.69 16.17
C LYS A 150 6.81 6.95 15.05
N LEU A 151 5.89 7.61 14.34
CA LEU A 151 5.18 7.01 13.21
C LEU A 151 6.15 6.75 12.06
N ALA A 152 7.05 7.68 11.77
CA ALA A 152 8.09 7.54 10.76
C ALA A 152 9.03 6.36 11.06
N GLY A 153 9.52 6.24 12.29
CA GLY A 153 10.40 5.16 12.72
C GLY A 153 9.74 3.78 12.67
N GLY A 154 8.42 3.70 12.87
CA GLY A 154 7.63 2.47 12.76
C GLY A 154 7.23 2.10 11.33
N GLY A 155 7.27 3.03 10.38
CA GLY A 155 6.81 2.81 9.00
C GLY A 155 7.65 1.78 8.24
N ARG A 156 7.01 0.71 7.74
CA ARG A 156 7.65 -0.34 6.93
C ARG A 156 6.84 -0.65 5.69
N ASP A 157 7.49 -0.75 4.55
CA ASP A 157 6.88 -1.37 3.38
C ASP A 157 6.62 -2.85 3.66
N ILE A 158 5.48 -3.37 3.20
CA ILE A 158 5.10 -4.78 3.44
C ILE A 158 6.15 -5.76 2.92
N LEU A 159 6.75 -5.48 1.76
CA LEU A 159 7.72 -6.39 1.15
C LEU A 159 9.07 -6.37 1.89
N GLU A 160 9.48 -5.20 2.40
CA GLU A 160 10.63 -5.09 3.29
C GLU A 160 10.38 -5.89 4.57
N PHE A 161 9.25 -5.65 5.24
CA PHE A 161 8.92 -6.31 6.49
C PHE A 161 8.86 -7.84 6.35
N LEU A 162 8.17 -8.34 5.31
CA LEU A 162 8.07 -9.78 5.08
C LEU A 162 9.41 -10.44 4.67
N ASP A 163 10.34 -9.69 4.13
CA ASP A 163 11.67 -10.20 3.80
C ASP A 163 12.61 -10.26 5.01
N GLU A 164 12.42 -9.35 5.98
CA GLU A 164 13.21 -9.28 7.22
C GLU A 164 12.77 -10.30 8.26
N VAL A 165 11.47 -10.62 8.32
CA VAL A 165 10.95 -11.57 9.29
C VAL A 165 11.09 -13.01 8.82
N ASP A 166 11.26 -13.93 9.78
CA ASP A 166 11.25 -15.36 9.47
C ASP A 166 9.85 -15.81 9.08
N LEU A 167 9.60 -15.91 7.77
CA LEU A 167 8.35 -16.41 7.21
C LEU A 167 8.33 -17.93 7.22
N ASP A 168 7.81 -18.51 8.27
CA ASP A 168 7.43 -19.92 8.31
C ASP A 168 6.06 -20.11 7.62
N LEU A 169 6.02 -19.81 6.32
CA LEU A 169 4.83 -19.92 5.48
C LEU A 169 5.07 -20.87 4.31
N GLU A 170 4.17 -21.82 4.16
CA GLU A 170 4.13 -22.66 2.97
C GLU A 170 3.44 -21.93 1.83
N PHE A 171 4.20 -21.59 0.78
CA PHE A 171 3.67 -20.94 -0.42
C PHE A 171 3.08 -21.99 -1.37
N LYS A 172 1.83 -21.75 -1.79
CA LYS A 172 1.20 -22.60 -2.81
C LYS A 172 1.85 -22.37 -4.18
N PRO A 173 2.02 -23.42 -5.00
CA PRO A 173 2.56 -23.27 -6.35
C PRO A 173 1.73 -22.34 -7.21
N LEU A 174 2.37 -21.42 -7.91
CA LEU A 174 1.77 -20.48 -8.85
C LEU A 174 2.50 -20.57 -10.21
N ALA A 175 2.00 -21.39 -11.13
CA ALA A 175 2.59 -21.54 -12.46
C ALA A 175 2.26 -20.30 -13.34
N LYS A 176 2.99 -19.22 -13.13
CA LYS A 176 2.85 -17.94 -13.85
C LYS A 176 4.23 -17.36 -14.16
N ARG A 177 4.31 -16.67 -15.30
CA ARG A 177 5.41 -15.75 -15.60
C ARG A 177 5.03 -14.36 -15.10
N VAL A 178 5.89 -13.77 -14.27
CA VAL A 178 5.67 -12.48 -13.61
C VAL A 178 6.82 -11.56 -13.94
N CYS A 179 6.51 -10.34 -14.34
CA CYS A 179 7.45 -9.25 -14.47
C CYS A 179 7.23 -8.30 -13.31
N TYR A 180 8.28 -7.92 -12.60
CA TYR A 180 8.23 -6.97 -11.50
C TYR A 180 8.82 -5.65 -11.96
N ASP A 181 8.00 -4.60 -11.90
CA ASP A 181 8.38 -3.22 -12.16
C ASP A 181 8.64 -2.51 -10.82
N ASP A 182 9.83 -1.94 -10.68
CA ASP A 182 10.28 -1.41 -9.39
C ASP A 182 9.64 -0.04 -9.11
N PRO A 183 8.86 0.12 -8.05
CA PRO A 183 8.32 1.44 -7.68
C PRO A 183 9.47 2.39 -7.32
N CYS A 184 9.56 3.54 -8.00
CA CYS A 184 10.64 4.51 -7.78
C CYS A 184 10.73 4.99 -6.31
N HIS A 185 9.60 5.17 -5.62
CA HIS A 185 9.59 5.50 -4.19
C HIS A 185 10.10 4.37 -3.29
N LEU A 186 10.03 3.11 -3.75
CA LEU A 186 10.58 1.99 -2.99
C LEU A 186 12.11 1.97 -3.10
N ILE A 187 12.64 2.12 -4.32
CA ILE A 187 14.07 2.08 -4.56
C ILE A 187 14.76 3.36 -4.07
N HIS A 188 14.31 4.52 -4.56
CA HIS A 188 15.07 5.77 -4.39
C HIS A 188 14.79 6.45 -3.06
N ALA A 189 13.56 6.39 -2.55
CA ALA A 189 13.24 7.01 -1.26
C ALA A 189 13.49 6.09 -0.07
N GLN A 190 13.45 4.77 -0.26
CA GLN A 190 13.51 3.80 0.84
C GLN A 190 14.68 2.82 0.74
N GLY A 191 15.39 2.74 -0.39
CA GLY A 191 16.52 1.82 -0.60
C GLY A 191 16.11 0.35 -0.75
N ILE A 192 14.83 0.06 -1.00
CA ILE A 192 14.28 -1.29 -1.06
C ILE A 192 14.23 -1.76 -2.52
N ALA A 193 15.21 -2.51 -2.97
CA ALA A 193 15.30 -2.99 -4.35
C ALA A 193 15.15 -4.52 -4.49
N SER A 194 15.74 -5.29 -3.58
CA SER A 194 15.87 -6.75 -3.75
C SER A 194 14.81 -7.57 -2.99
N ALA A 195 14.23 -7.03 -1.92
CA ALA A 195 13.25 -7.71 -1.09
C ALA A 195 12.03 -8.26 -1.89
N PRO A 196 11.42 -7.48 -2.80
CA PRO A 196 10.29 -7.98 -3.60
C PRO A 196 10.64 -9.21 -4.42
N ARG A 197 11.83 -9.22 -5.04
CA ARG A 197 12.28 -10.34 -5.86
C ARG A 197 12.61 -11.57 -5.02
N ARG A 198 13.21 -11.39 -3.84
CA ARG A 198 13.45 -12.51 -2.92
C ARG A 198 12.15 -13.18 -2.48
N LEU A 199 11.12 -12.40 -2.17
CA LEU A 199 9.80 -12.92 -1.81
C LEU A 199 9.11 -13.64 -2.97
N LEU A 200 9.12 -13.06 -4.18
CA LEU A 200 8.56 -13.69 -5.38
C LEU A 200 9.23 -15.04 -5.68
N ASN A 201 10.54 -15.13 -5.51
CA ASN A 201 11.30 -16.37 -5.73
C ASN A 201 11.00 -17.48 -4.71
N LYS A 202 10.37 -17.16 -3.55
CA LYS A 202 9.89 -18.18 -2.61
C LYS A 202 8.62 -18.89 -3.10
N ILE A 203 7.92 -18.37 -4.12
CA ILE A 203 6.67 -18.94 -4.62
C ILE A 203 7.00 -20.08 -5.62
N PRO A 204 6.65 -21.36 -5.32
CA PRO A 204 6.96 -22.46 -6.20
C PRO A 204 6.31 -22.33 -7.57
N LYS A 205 7.02 -22.68 -8.63
CA LYS A 205 6.59 -22.62 -10.05
C LYS A 205 6.31 -21.20 -10.59
N LEU A 206 6.60 -20.15 -9.82
CA LEU A 206 6.59 -18.79 -10.36
C LEU A 206 7.89 -18.55 -11.12
N GLU A 207 7.79 -18.07 -12.36
CA GLU A 207 8.91 -17.65 -13.19
C GLU A 207 8.99 -16.13 -13.16
N LEU A 208 10.02 -15.60 -12.51
CA LEU A 208 10.29 -14.16 -12.52
C LEU A 208 11.11 -13.81 -13.77
N VAL A 209 10.52 -13.03 -14.66
CA VAL A 209 11.15 -12.55 -15.88
C VAL A 209 11.52 -11.08 -15.75
N SER A 210 12.67 -10.70 -16.32
CA SER A 210 13.10 -9.30 -16.39
C SER A 210 12.49 -8.60 -17.61
N HIS A 211 12.35 -7.28 -17.54
CA HIS A 211 12.09 -6.42 -18.67
C HIS A 211 13.22 -5.38 -18.84
N ALA A 212 13.20 -4.66 -19.95
CA ALA A 212 14.35 -3.84 -20.36
C ALA A 212 14.65 -2.66 -19.43
N ASN A 213 13.65 -2.13 -18.71
CA ASN A 213 13.83 -0.97 -17.85
C ASN A 213 12.91 -1.04 -16.61
N PRO A 214 13.24 -1.93 -15.64
CA PRO A 214 12.39 -2.16 -14.47
C PRO A 214 12.34 -0.98 -13.49
N GLU A 215 13.24 -0.03 -13.60
CA GLU A 215 13.37 1.14 -12.73
C GLU A 215 12.84 2.42 -13.38
N ALA A 216 12.18 2.32 -14.54
CA ALA A 216 11.64 3.48 -15.22
C ALA A 216 10.56 4.16 -14.39
N CYS A 217 10.62 5.50 -14.30
CA CYS A 217 9.59 6.25 -13.59
C CYS A 217 8.24 6.10 -14.30
N CYS A 218 7.21 5.67 -13.55
CA CYS A 218 5.84 5.54 -14.06
C CYS A 218 5.11 6.89 -14.19
N GLY A 219 5.70 8.00 -13.70
CA GLY A 219 5.08 9.32 -13.72
C GLY A 219 3.95 9.55 -12.71
N ALA A 220 3.64 8.58 -11.84
CA ALA A 220 2.48 8.68 -10.94
C ALA A 220 2.68 9.63 -9.74
N ALA A 221 3.92 9.97 -9.40
CA ALA A 221 4.21 10.83 -8.24
C ALA A 221 4.06 12.33 -8.52
N GLY A 222 3.65 12.69 -9.69
CA GLY A 222 3.42 14.07 -10.08
C GLY A 222 4.35 14.53 -11.19
N ILE A 223 4.25 15.79 -11.48
CA ILE A 223 4.79 16.54 -12.60
C ILE A 223 6.04 17.29 -12.16
#